data_c74bb39eb32343d2b4fd1c9598b99fdb
#
_entry.id   c74bb39eb32343d2b4fd1c9598b99fdb
#
_cell.length_a   1.000
_cell.length_b   1.000
_cell.length_c   1.000
_cell.angle_alpha   90.00
_cell.angle_beta   90.00
_cell.angle_gamma   90.00
#
_symmetry.space_group_name_H-M   'P 1'
#
loop_
_entity.id
_entity.type
_entity.pdbx_description
1 polymer ?
#
loop_
_entity_poly.entity_id
_entity_poly.type
_entity_poly.pdbx_seq_one_letter_code
_entity_poly.pdbx_strand_id
1 'polypeptide(L)'
;MLWRTTNIFPKRLCFGSQCNMLCRTTFALARLPGLIGRWFDERLALMRKGILGIAAVSVALLTSLTACGDDNKDSGGGGAKIGVILPDSKTSARWETADRKYLRAAFDAAGIKADIQNAQGDKNAFQTIADQMITNGASVLMITNLDSGTGKAVIQKAKSQGVTVIDYDRLTLGGGAPFYVSFDNVKVGKLMGDGLAKCLTDKKAVNPIVAYLNGGPTDNNATLFKNGYDGVLKPKFDSGEYAKGPDQAVPEWDNTKAGTIFEQMLTGTPNLGGVVAANDGLGNAAIAVLKKQKLNGQIPVTGQDATVQGLQNVLAGDQCMTVYKAIKLEADAGAKLAIALARGEKGEANSTVDDPEANAKVPAVLLEPKAIFKENVNDVVADGYVTKAELCTGEFAKLCADNGVR
;
A
#
# COMPACT_ATOMS: atom_id res chain seq x y z
N MET A 1 -6.17 31.29 63.78
CA MET A 1 -4.94 32.00 63.36
C MET A 1 -4.82 31.80 61.86
N LEU A 2 -5.44 32.66 60.97
CA LEU A 2 -4.90 33.92 60.42
C LEU A 2 -3.47 33.75 59.87
N TRP A 3 -3.37 33.79 58.53
CA TRP A 3 -3.04 34.86 57.56
C TRP A 3 -3.14 34.26 56.14
N ARG A 4 -3.95 34.62 55.20
CA ARG A 4 -4.16 35.73 54.25
C ARG A 4 -2.85 36.34 53.67
N THR A 5 -2.71 36.26 52.36
CA THR A 5 -2.71 37.38 51.37
C THR A 5 -2.40 36.80 49.98
N THR A 6 -3.26 36.86 49.00
CA THR A 6 -3.71 37.88 48.04
C THR A 6 -2.62 38.46 47.16
N ASN A 7 -2.82 38.33 45.88
CA ASN A 7 -2.90 39.35 44.77
C ASN A 7 -1.88 39.07 43.66
N ILE A 8 -2.03 39.33 42.36
CA ILE A 8 -3.06 40.07 41.59
C ILE A 8 -2.68 39.77 40.08
N PHE A 9 -3.66 39.59 39.24
CA PHE A 9 -3.55 39.72 37.78
C PHE A 9 -3.21 41.17 37.37
N PRO A 10 -2.68 41.43 36.13
CA PRO A 10 -3.60 41.98 35.18
C PRO A 10 -3.50 41.45 33.73
N LYS A 11 -4.68 41.36 33.09
CA LYS A 11 -4.92 41.39 31.67
C LYS A 11 -4.41 42.69 31.04
N ARG A 12 -3.87 42.63 29.83
CA ARG A 12 -4.04 43.69 28.83
C ARG A 12 -4.17 43.12 27.43
N LEU A 13 -5.31 43.42 26.87
CA LEU A 13 -5.55 43.47 25.43
C LEU A 13 -4.72 44.60 24.81
N CYS A 14 -4.25 44.40 23.59
CA CYS A 14 -4.11 45.49 22.62
C CYS A 14 -4.34 44.96 21.20
N PHE A 15 -5.29 45.61 20.56
CA PHE A 15 -5.61 45.58 19.13
C PHE A 15 -4.62 46.44 18.33
N GLY A 16 -4.35 46.06 17.06
CA GLY A 16 -4.13 47.04 16.02
C GLY A 16 -2.75 47.11 15.38
N SER A 17 -2.72 46.74 14.08
CA SER A 17 -2.12 47.44 12.97
C SER A 17 -0.60 47.73 12.91
N GLN A 18 -0.03 47.11 11.86
CA GLN A 18 1.11 47.62 11.04
C GLN A 18 2.36 48.20 11.73
N CYS A 19 3.49 47.56 11.49
CA CYS A 19 4.74 48.28 11.27
C CYS A 19 5.74 47.42 10.45
N ASN A 20 6.04 47.93 9.26
CA ASN A 20 7.18 47.59 8.43
C ASN A 20 8.46 47.96 9.20
N MET A 21 9.47 47.07 9.24
CA MET A 21 10.82 47.50 9.46
C MET A 21 11.81 46.61 8.69
N LEU A 22 12.36 47.21 7.63
CA LEU A 22 13.57 46.74 6.95
C LEU A 22 14.72 46.63 7.94
N CYS A 23 15.37 45.50 8.01
CA CYS A 23 16.70 45.40 8.58
C CYS A 23 17.68 45.00 7.47
N ARG A 24 18.41 46.02 6.95
CA ARG A 24 19.58 45.84 6.10
C ARG A 24 20.73 45.39 6.99
N THR A 25 21.28 44.24 6.73
CA THR A 25 22.62 43.88 7.19
C THR A 25 23.53 43.76 5.97
N THR A 26 24.39 44.80 5.86
CA THR A 26 25.56 44.87 4.99
C THR A 26 26.61 43.88 5.49
N PHE A 27 27.02 42.91 4.68
CA PHE A 27 28.26 42.16 4.87
C PHE A 27 29.32 42.63 3.88
N ALA A 28 30.45 43.02 4.42
CA ALA A 28 31.60 43.52 3.73
C ALA A 28 32.27 42.42 2.88
N LEU A 29 32.53 42.76 1.61
CA LEU A 29 33.35 41.97 0.69
C LEU A 29 34.84 42.22 0.99
N ALA A 30 35.54 41.21 1.47
CA ALA A 30 37.01 41.18 1.45
C ALA A 30 37.45 40.66 0.06
N ARG A 31 38.21 41.52 -0.67
CA ARG A 31 38.86 41.20 -1.93
C ARG A 31 40.07 40.29 -1.68
N LEU A 32 40.15 39.17 -2.38
CA LEU A 32 41.41 38.51 -2.71
C LEU A 32 41.48 38.35 -4.26
N PRO A 33 42.58 38.77 -4.90
CA PRO A 33 42.73 38.72 -6.34
C PRO A 33 43.52 37.48 -6.79
N GLY A 34 43.09 36.93 -7.95
CA GLY A 34 43.98 36.16 -8.80
C GLY A 34 43.81 34.64 -8.72
N LEU A 35 43.09 34.06 -9.66
CA LEU A 35 43.38 32.76 -10.29
C LEU A 35 42.11 32.17 -11.01
N ILE A 36 41.41 32.98 -11.78
CA ILE A 36 40.42 32.46 -12.74
C ILE A 36 40.53 33.29 -14.03
N GLY A 37 41.50 32.94 -14.84
CA GLY A 37 41.72 33.62 -16.11
C GLY A 37 42.55 32.81 -17.11
N ARG A 38 42.38 31.46 -17.17
CA ARG A 38 43.12 30.67 -18.16
C ARG A 38 42.42 29.41 -18.71
N TRP A 39 41.10 29.24 -18.47
CA TRP A 39 40.40 28.04 -18.94
C TRP A 39 39.28 28.28 -19.96
N PHE A 40 39.08 29.54 -20.39
CA PHE A 40 37.98 29.86 -21.32
C PHE A 40 38.45 30.18 -22.77
N ASP A 41 39.75 30.34 -23.03
CA ASP A 41 40.26 30.76 -24.37
C ASP A 41 40.67 29.60 -25.30
N GLU A 42 40.75 28.36 -24.85
CA GLU A 42 41.17 27.24 -25.70
C GLU A 42 40.01 26.47 -26.40
N ARG A 43 38.76 26.77 -26.12
CA ARG A 43 37.63 26.09 -26.77
C ARG A 43 36.93 26.86 -27.89
N LEU A 44 37.28 28.12 -28.11
CA LEU A 44 36.72 28.93 -29.21
C LEU A 44 37.56 28.91 -30.50
N ALA A 45 38.74 28.34 -30.51
CA ALA A 45 39.62 28.30 -31.69
C ALA A 45 39.43 27.08 -32.61
N LEU A 46 38.64 26.07 -32.20
CA LEU A 46 38.44 24.83 -32.94
C LEU A 46 37.15 24.77 -33.79
N MET A 47 36.31 25.80 -33.77
CA MET A 47 35.04 25.86 -34.54
C MET A 47 35.07 26.79 -35.77
N ARG A 48 36.23 27.26 -36.22
CA ARG A 48 36.32 28.17 -37.36
C ARG A 48 37.05 27.67 -38.60
N LYS A 49 37.29 26.37 -38.77
CA LYS A 49 37.82 25.78 -39.99
C LYS A 49 37.02 24.56 -40.42
N GLY A 50 35.96 24.78 -41.17
CA GLY A 50 35.17 23.65 -41.71
C GLY A 50 33.92 24.04 -42.46
N ILE A 51 33.89 25.21 -43.09
CA ILE A 51 32.84 25.53 -44.08
C ILE A 51 33.52 26.11 -45.33
N LEU A 52 33.89 25.25 -46.27
CA LEU A 52 34.09 25.59 -47.67
C LEU A 52 34.35 24.29 -48.46
N GLY A 53 33.44 23.97 -49.34
CA GLY A 53 33.58 22.92 -50.35
C GLY A 53 32.47 21.87 -50.27
N ILE A 54 31.49 21.97 -51.01
CA ILE A 54 31.20 21.44 -52.34
C ILE A 54 29.72 21.67 -52.63
N ALA A 55 29.46 22.68 -53.45
CA ALA A 55 28.26 22.71 -54.25
C ALA A 55 28.60 22.04 -55.57
N ALA A 56 27.68 21.27 -56.08
CA ALA A 56 27.50 20.76 -57.42
C ALA A 56 27.49 19.24 -57.51
N VAL A 57 26.30 18.67 -57.63
CA VAL A 57 25.90 17.90 -58.81
C VAL A 57 24.37 17.78 -58.76
N SER A 58 23.76 18.48 -59.68
CA SER A 58 22.33 18.45 -59.96
C SER A 58 22.01 17.36 -60.98
N VAL A 59 20.74 16.91 -60.94
CA VAL A 59 19.89 16.55 -62.08
C VAL A 59 20.04 15.16 -62.67
N ALA A 60 18.90 14.55 -62.70
CA ALA A 60 18.35 13.52 -63.57
C ALA A 60 18.26 12.10 -63.00
N LEU A 61 17.03 11.73 -62.60
CA LEU A 61 16.29 10.73 -63.35
C LEU A 61 14.87 10.59 -62.73
N LEU A 62 13.95 11.28 -63.38
CA LEU A 62 12.53 10.89 -63.38
C LEU A 62 12.41 9.70 -64.34
N THR A 63 11.85 8.60 -63.92
CA THR A 63 10.90 7.72 -64.55
C THR A 63 10.98 6.32 -63.93
N SER A 64 9.95 5.90 -63.25
CA SER A 64 9.17 4.70 -63.54
C SER A 64 8.15 4.50 -62.45
N LEU A 65 6.92 4.91 -62.72
CA LEU A 65 5.72 4.36 -62.06
C LEU A 65 5.61 2.92 -62.53
N THR A 66 5.63 1.99 -61.57
CA THR A 66 4.83 0.79 -61.66
C THR A 66 4.31 0.49 -60.28
N ALA A 67 3.00 0.60 -60.21
CA ALA A 67 2.20 0.15 -59.10
C ALA A 67 2.34 -1.36 -58.89
N CYS A 68 2.72 -1.78 -57.68
CA CYS A 68 2.26 -3.02 -57.10
C CYS A 68 1.86 -2.67 -55.69
N GLY A 69 0.57 -2.70 -55.45
CA GLY A 69 0.03 -2.61 -54.11
C GLY A 69 0.49 -3.80 -53.29
N ASP A 70 1.19 -3.51 -52.26
CA ASP A 70 1.30 -4.39 -51.13
C ASP A 70 0.73 -3.55 -49.93
N ASP A 71 -0.53 -3.78 -49.66
CA ASP A 71 -1.18 -3.28 -48.46
C ASP A 71 -0.53 -3.96 -47.24
N ASN A 72 0.73 -3.68 -47.00
CA ASN A 72 1.30 -3.77 -45.68
C ASN A 72 0.81 -2.54 -44.93
N LYS A 73 -0.43 -2.61 -44.44
CA LYS A 73 -0.81 -1.94 -43.23
C LYS A 73 0.15 -2.46 -42.15
N ASP A 74 1.31 -1.82 -42.04
CA ASP A 74 2.00 -1.69 -40.78
C ASP A 74 1.02 -0.94 -39.87
N SER A 75 0.07 -1.70 -39.35
CA SER A 75 -0.63 -1.35 -38.14
C SER A 75 0.48 -1.15 -37.14
N GLY A 76 0.94 0.07 -36.97
CA GLY A 76 1.78 0.47 -35.85
C GLY A 76 1.08 -0.03 -34.60
N GLY A 77 1.45 -1.24 -34.22
CA GLY A 77 0.96 -1.88 -33.03
C GLY A 77 1.44 -1.09 -31.81
N GLY A 78 0.77 0.01 -31.54
CA GLY A 78 0.71 0.60 -30.22
C GLY A 78 -0.01 -0.40 -29.34
N GLY A 79 0.67 -1.52 -29.00
CA GLY A 79 0.14 -2.53 -28.12
C GLY A 79 -0.37 -1.83 -26.87
N ALA A 80 -1.58 -2.17 -26.46
CA ALA A 80 -2.20 -1.65 -25.25
C ALA A 80 -1.18 -1.64 -24.10
N LYS A 81 -0.93 -0.47 -23.53
CA LYS A 81 0.03 -0.30 -22.44
C LYS A 81 -0.74 -0.20 -21.13
N ILE A 82 -0.31 -0.98 -20.14
CA ILE A 82 -0.88 -0.98 -18.80
C ILE A 82 0.17 -0.46 -17.83
N GLY A 83 -0.21 0.52 -17.01
CA GLY A 83 0.57 0.99 -15.89
C GLY A 83 0.07 0.39 -14.58
N VAL A 84 0.97 0.02 -13.69
CA VAL A 84 0.65 -0.45 -12.33
C VAL A 84 1.46 0.34 -11.32
N ILE A 85 0.81 0.90 -10.30
CA ILE A 85 1.46 1.64 -9.23
C ILE A 85 1.20 0.95 -7.91
N LEU A 86 2.24 0.31 -7.38
CA LEU A 86 2.26 -0.30 -6.05
C LEU A 86 2.57 0.76 -4.99
N PRO A 87 2.08 0.60 -3.74
CA PRO A 87 2.12 1.69 -2.77
C PRO A 87 3.49 1.88 -2.13
N ASP A 88 4.08 0.80 -1.63
CA ASP A 88 5.34 0.85 -0.88
C ASP A 88 5.97 -0.55 -0.74
N SER A 89 7.07 -0.66 0.02
CA SER A 89 7.74 -1.92 0.34
C SER A 89 7.89 -2.16 1.85
N LYS A 90 7.35 -1.24 2.69
CA LYS A 90 7.55 -1.25 4.15
C LYS A 90 6.34 -1.78 4.92
N THR A 91 5.12 -1.44 4.47
CA THR A 91 3.88 -1.81 5.17
C THR A 91 3.56 -3.28 5.03
N SER A 92 3.81 -3.84 3.84
CA SER A 92 3.72 -5.27 3.58
C SER A 92 4.72 -5.67 2.48
N ALA A 93 5.45 -6.76 2.70
CA ALA A 93 6.40 -7.30 1.72
C ALA A 93 5.68 -7.81 0.45
N ARG A 94 4.36 -8.13 0.53
CA ARG A 94 3.60 -8.72 -0.59
C ARG A 94 3.70 -7.90 -1.88
N TRP A 95 3.72 -6.57 -1.77
CA TRP A 95 3.73 -5.69 -2.95
C TRP A 95 4.87 -6.01 -3.94
N GLU A 96 6.07 -6.29 -3.41
CA GLU A 96 7.23 -6.63 -4.24
C GLU A 96 7.38 -8.14 -4.46
N THR A 97 7.09 -8.95 -3.45
CA THR A 97 7.37 -10.40 -3.51
C THR A 97 6.26 -11.19 -4.18
N ALA A 98 5.01 -10.73 -4.11
CA ALA A 98 3.84 -11.42 -4.65
C ALA A 98 3.13 -10.62 -5.73
N ASP A 99 2.59 -9.43 -5.41
CA ASP A 99 1.79 -8.65 -6.37
C ASP A 99 2.56 -8.34 -7.65
N ARG A 100 3.76 -7.77 -7.55
CA ARG A 100 4.62 -7.50 -8.72
C ARG A 100 4.89 -8.76 -9.53
N LYS A 101 5.22 -9.86 -8.85
CA LYS A 101 5.54 -11.15 -9.48
C LYS A 101 4.36 -11.71 -10.27
N TYR A 102 3.19 -11.78 -9.64
CA TYR A 102 2.01 -12.39 -10.27
C TYR A 102 1.41 -11.50 -11.35
N LEU A 103 1.34 -10.19 -11.13
CA LEU A 103 0.91 -9.23 -12.16
C LEU A 103 1.83 -9.30 -13.40
N ARG A 104 3.16 -9.29 -13.19
CA ARG A 104 4.12 -9.44 -14.29
C ARG A 104 3.86 -10.73 -15.07
N ALA A 105 3.78 -11.87 -14.37
CA ALA A 105 3.54 -13.16 -15.01
C ALA A 105 2.22 -13.20 -15.80
N ALA A 106 1.14 -12.59 -15.27
CA ALA A 106 -0.15 -12.54 -15.95
C ALA A 106 -0.12 -11.67 -17.22
N PHE A 107 0.54 -10.51 -17.17
CA PHE A 107 0.70 -9.64 -18.34
C PHE A 107 1.61 -10.26 -19.41
N ASP A 108 2.74 -10.86 -19.01
CA ASP A 108 3.67 -11.52 -19.92
C ASP A 108 2.98 -12.70 -20.62
N ALA A 109 2.19 -13.51 -19.92
CA ALA A 109 1.43 -14.61 -20.50
C ALA A 109 0.39 -14.13 -21.52
N ALA A 110 -0.14 -12.92 -21.38
CA ALA A 110 -1.09 -12.31 -22.34
C ALA A 110 -0.40 -11.54 -23.47
N GLY A 111 0.95 -11.47 -23.49
CA GLY A 111 1.74 -10.70 -24.45
C GLY A 111 1.56 -9.18 -24.30
N ILE A 112 1.13 -8.71 -23.13
CA ILE A 112 0.90 -7.28 -22.85
C ILE A 112 2.12 -6.69 -22.13
N LYS A 113 2.63 -5.60 -22.69
CA LYS A 113 3.70 -4.84 -22.04
C LYS A 113 3.14 -3.99 -20.92
N ALA A 114 3.47 -4.35 -19.67
CA ALA A 114 3.08 -3.57 -18.49
C ALA A 114 4.28 -2.87 -17.85
N ASP A 115 4.07 -1.63 -17.40
CA ASP A 115 5.00 -0.88 -16.55
C ASP A 115 4.54 -0.97 -15.10
N ILE A 116 5.30 -1.65 -14.25
CA ILE A 116 4.96 -1.85 -12.83
C ILE A 116 5.99 -1.10 -11.99
N GLN A 117 5.57 -0.03 -11.34
CA GLN A 117 6.41 0.80 -10.47
C GLN A 117 5.88 0.81 -9.04
N ASN A 118 6.69 1.29 -8.10
CA ASN A 118 6.34 1.38 -6.69
C ASN A 118 6.62 2.80 -6.21
N ALA A 119 5.63 3.41 -5.57
CA ALA A 119 5.71 4.78 -5.08
C ALA A 119 6.54 4.92 -3.78
N GLN A 120 6.92 3.80 -3.13
CA GLN A 120 7.71 3.75 -1.91
C GLN A 120 7.13 4.60 -0.75
N GLY A 121 5.79 4.74 -0.70
CA GLY A 121 5.08 5.52 0.30
C GLY A 121 5.12 7.03 0.06
N ASP A 122 5.71 7.48 -1.04
CA ASP A 122 5.81 8.90 -1.37
C ASP A 122 4.67 9.32 -2.30
N LYS A 123 3.81 10.23 -1.83
CA LYS A 123 2.65 10.74 -2.57
C LYS A 123 3.01 11.50 -3.83
N ASN A 124 4.15 12.22 -3.82
CA ASN A 124 4.62 12.95 -4.99
C ASN A 124 5.18 11.97 -6.03
N ALA A 125 5.92 10.94 -5.59
CA ALA A 125 6.37 9.87 -6.47
C ALA A 125 5.17 9.14 -7.10
N PHE A 126 4.13 8.84 -6.32
CA PHE A 126 2.89 8.20 -6.82
C PHE A 126 2.26 8.99 -7.96
N GLN A 127 2.10 10.31 -7.80
CA GLN A 127 1.56 11.19 -8.84
C GLN A 127 2.50 11.29 -10.05
N THR A 128 3.80 11.43 -9.81
CA THR A 128 4.80 11.53 -10.88
C THR A 128 4.85 10.27 -11.72
N ILE A 129 4.79 9.09 -11.10
CA ILE A 129 4.75 7.79 -11.79
C ILE A 129 3.47 7.71 -12.66
N ALA A 130 2.31 8.07 -12.11
CA ALA A 130 1.06 8.09 -12.87
C ALA A 130 1.14 9.01 -14.10
N ASP A 131 1.70 10.20 -13.93
CA ASP A 131 1.90 11.17 -15.00
C ASP A 131 2.80 10.65 -16.12
N GLN A 132 3.89 10.00 -15.74
CA GLN A 132 4.82 9.38 -16.69
C GLN A 132 4.15 8.23 -17.45
N MET A 133 3.40 7.36 -16.77
CA MET A 133 2.68 6.25 -17.40
C MET A 133 1.63 6.77 -18.40
N ILE A 134 0.85 7.78 -18.03
CA ILE A 134 -0.14 8.42 -18.91
C ILE A 134 0.56 9.03 -20.14
N THR A 135 1.62 9.81 -19.92
CA THR A 135 2.41 10.44 -21.00
C THR A 135 3.03 9.42 -21.94
N ASN A 136 3.45 8.27 -21.41
CA ASN A 136 4.01 7.15 -22.18
C ASN A 136 2.94 6.32 -22.90
N GLY A 137 1.65 6.74 -22.82
CA GLY A 137 0.55 6.14 -23.57
C GLY A 137 -0.08 4.93 -22.91
N ALA A 138 -0.09 4.85 -21.58
CA ALA A 138 -0.91 3.87 -20.87
C ALA A 138 -2.38 4.11 -21.19
N SER A 139 -3.13 3.07 -21.54
CA SER A 139 -4.58 3.10 -21.74
C SER A 139 -5.35 2.69 -20.47
N VAL A 140 -4.68 1.95 -19.59
CA VAL A 140 -5.21 1.54 -18.28
C VAL A 140 -4.16 1.75 -17.21
N LEU A 141 -4.57 2.28 -16.06
CA LEU A 141 -3.78 2.32 -14.84
C LEU A 141 -4.43 1.43 -13.77
N MET A 142 -3.66 0.58 -13.15
CA MET A 142 -4.02 -0.09 -11.90
C MET A 142 -3.28 0.62 -10.75
N ILE A 143 -4.01 1.13 -9.79
CA ILE A 143 -3.40 1.89 -8.68
C ILE A 143 -3.74 1.27 -7.33
N THR A 144 -2.75 1.15 -6.45
CA THR A 144 -2.95 0.96 -5.03
C THR A 144 -2.65 2.28 -4.34
N ASN A 145 -3.68 3.05 -4.03
CA ASN A 145 -3.51 4.40 -3.52
C ASN A 145 -2.82 4.43 -2.14
N LEU A 146 -2.16 5.55 -1.83
CA LEU A 146 -1.58 5.83 -0.51
C LEU A 146 -2.60 6.48 0.45
N ASP A 147 -3.54 7.20 -0.14
CA ASP A 147 -4.74 7.77 0.48
C ASP A 147 -5.73 8.17 -0.63
N SER A 148 -7.00 8.36 -0.26
CA SER A 148 -8.05 8.71 -1.21
C SER A 148 -7.79 10.05 -1.93
N GLY A 149 -7.18 11.04 -1.27
CA GLY A 149 -6.87 12.33 -1.90
C GLY A 149 -5.87 12.20 -3.05
N THR A 150 -4.78 11.47 -2.81
CA THR A 150 -3.75 11.20 -3.83
C THR A 150 -4.31 10.35 -4.97
N GLY A 151 -5.04 9.28 -4.64
CA GLY A 151 -5.69 8.42 -5.64
C GLY A 151 -6.69 9.17 -6.50
N LYS A 152 -7.54 10.01 -5.88
CA LYS A 152 -8.51 10.85 -6.58
C LYS A 152 -7.86 11.79 -7.59
N ALA A 153 -6.75 12.43 -7.25
CA ALA A 153 -6.03 13.31 -8.16
C ALA A 153 -5.54 12.55 -9.40
N VAL A 154 -4.97 11.35 -9.21
CA VAL A 154 -4.53 10.48 -10.30
C VAL A 154 -5.70 10.03 -11.17
N ILE A 155 -6.82 9.58 -10.56
CA ILE A 155 -8.01 9.13 -11.29
C ILE A 155 -8.59 10.27 -12.14
N GLN A 156 -8.71 11.46 -11.60
CA GLN A 156 -9.24 12.63 -12.32
C GLN A 156 -8.35 13.00 -13.51
N LYS A 157 -7.02 12.98 -13.32
CA LYS A 157 -6.08 13.25 -14.39
C LYS A 157 -6.12 12.19 -15.48
N ALA A 158 -6.09 10.91 -15.11
CA ALA A 158 -6.20 9.78 -16.04
C ALA A 158 -7.48 9.89 -16.88
N LYS A 159 -8.62 10.12 -16.22
CA LYS A 159 -9.92 10.30 -16.88
C LYS A 159 -9.92 11.46 -17.89
N SER A 160 -9.28 12.59 -17.58
CA SER A 160 -9.17 13.72 -18.50
C SER A 160 -8.35 13.42 -19.76
N GLN A 161 -7.51 12.38 -19.71
CA GLN A 161 -6.68 11.90 -20.81
C GLN A 161 -7.22 10.62 -21.47
N GLY A 162 -8.45 10.21 -21.12
CA GLY A 162 -9.07 8.99 -21.67
C GLY A 162 -8.47 7.68 -21.14
N VAL A 163 -7.72 7.71 -20.04
CA VAL A 163 -7.11 6.54 -19.42
C VAL A 163 -8.06 5.97 -18.36
N THR A 164 -8.34 4.67 -18.46
CA THR A 164 -9.19 3.97 -17.47
C THR A 164 -8.38 3.60 -16.24
N VAL A 165 -8.95 3.82 -15.04
CA VAL A 165 -8.29 3.47 -13.78
C VAL A 165 -9.01 2.31 -13.10
N ILE A 166 -8.24 1.37 -12.57
CA ILE A 166 -8.71 0.30 -11.69
C ILE A 166 -8.09 0.56 -10.31
N ASP A 167 -8.92 0.70 -9.28
CA ASP A 167 -8.47 0.62 -7.90
C ASP A 167 -8.10 -0.85 -7.59
N TYR A 168 -6.84 -1.10 -7.28
CA TYR A 168 -6.32 -2.43 -6.96
C TYR A 168 -6.00 -2.50 -5.46
N ASP A 169 -6.58 -3.47 -4.77
CA ASP A 169 -6.53 -3.70 -3.33
C ASP A 169 -7.20 -2.58 -2.49
N ARG A 170 -6.96 -1.31 -2.76
CA ARG A 170 -7.47 -0.17 -1.98
C ARG A 170 -8.44 0.69 -2.79
N LEU A 171 -9.68 0.80 -2.31
CA LEU A 171 -10.69 1.69 -2.91
C LEU A 171 -10.33 3.16 -2.65
N THR A 172 -10.29 3.96 -3.69
CA THR A 172 -10.13 5.42 -3.61
C THR A 172 -11.49 6.08 -3.38
N LEU A 173 -11.79 6.41 -2.12
CA LEU A 173 -13.06 7.04 -1.77
C LEU A 173 -13.23 8.41 -2.46
N GLY A 174 -14.40 8.63 -3.07
CA GLY A 174 -14.70 9.81 -3.85
C GLY A 174 -13.85 9.97 -5.12
N GLY A 175 -13.07 8.94 -5.50
CA GLY A 175 -12.18 8.98 -6.66
C GLY A 175 -12.89 8.76 -7.98
N GLY A 176 -13.91 7.90 -8.00
CA GLY A 176 -14.69 7.58 -9.19
C GLY A 176 -13.95 6.66 -10.17
N ALA A 177 -13.09 5.76 -9.69
CA ALA A 177 -12.57 4.65 -10.49
C ALA A 177 -13.76 3.77 -10.95
N PRO A 178 -13.82 3.35 -12.22
CA PRO A 178 -14.92 2.53 -12.71
C PRO A 178 -14.92 1.10 -12.20
N PHE A 179 -13.78 0.62 -11.67
CA PHE A 179 -13.62 -0.73 -11.16
C PHE A 179 -12.72 -0.77 -9.92
N TYR A 180 -13.05 -1.73 -9.05
CA TYR A 180 -12.26 -2.07 -7.87
C TYR A 180 -11.98 -3.58 -7.85
N VAL A 181 -10.76 -3.98 -7.51
CA VAL A 181 -10.36 -5.39 -7.36
C VAL A 181 -9.73 -5.56 -6.00
N SER A 182 -10.29 -6.42 -5.17
CA SER A 182 -9.78 -6.68 -3.81
C SER A 182 -10.38 -7.96 -3.23
N PHE A 183 -10.05 -8.24 -1.99
CA PHE A 183 -10.76 -9.22 -1.17
C PHE A 183 -12.01 -8.59 -0.52
N ASP A 184 -12.93 -9.41 -0.02
CA ASP A 184 -13.99 -8.95 0.86
C ASP A 184 -13.39 -8.53 2.21
N ASN A 185 -13.10 -7.23 2.33
CA ASN A 185 -12.38 -6.68 3.47
C ASN A 185 -13.20 -6.68 4.77
N VAL A 186 -14.54 -6.62 4.68
CA VAL A 186 -15.42 -6.82 5.86
C VAL A 186 -15.31 -8.25 6.35
N LYS A 187 -15.27 -9.22 5.42
CA LYS A 187 -15.08 -10.62 5.75
C LYS A 187 -13.69 -10.91 6.31
N VAL A 188 -12.63 -10.25 5.81
CA VAL A 188 -11.29 -10.30 6.43
C VAL A 188 -11.38 -9.89 7.90
N GLY A 189 -11.99 -8.76 8.20
CA GLY A 189 -12.18 -8.29 9.57
C GLY A 189 -13.02 -9.24 10.41
N LYS A 190 -14.10 -9.77 9.83
CA LYS A 190 -14.94 -10.77 10.53
C LYS A 190 -14.13 -12.02 10.89
N LEU A 191 -13.32 -12.55 9.99
CA LEU A 191 -12.46 -13.71 10.26
C LEU A 191 -11.44 -13.43 11.37
N MET A 192 -10.89 -12.21 11.46
CA MET A 192 -10.02 -11.82 12.58
C MET A 192 -10.80 -11.80 13.90
N GLY A 193 -12.02 -11.24 13.92
CA GLY A 193 -12.88 -11.20 15.09
C GLY A 193 -13.27 -12.61 15.57
N ASP A 194 -13.74 -13.45 14.64
CA ASP A 194 -14.10 -14.85 14.91
C ASP A 194 -12.87 -15.65 15.42
N GLY A 195 -11.73 -15.44 14.79
CA GLY A 195 -10.47 -16.08 15.15
C GLY A 195 -10.03 -15.71 16.57
N LEU A 196 -10.08 -14.40 16.92
CA LEU A 196 -9.76 -13.98 18.30
C LEU A 196 -10.73 -14.60 19.30
N ALA A 197 -12.03 -14.56 19.01
CA ALA A 197 -13.05 -15.15 19.89
C ALA A 197 -12.82 -16.65 20.10
N LYS A 198 -12.48 -17.39 19.03
CA LYS A 198 -12.10 -18.80 19.12
C LYS A 198 -10.91 -19.00 20.06
N CYS A 199 -9.82 -18.22 19.85
CA CYS A 199 -8.61 -18.39 20.67
C CYS A 199 -8.82 -18.02 22.14
N LEU A 200 -9.64 -17.04 22.43
CA LEU A 200 -10.03 -16.68 23.82
C LEU A 200 -10.84 -17.80 24.46
N THR A 201 -11.75 -18.42 23.71
CA THR A 201 -12.54 -19.58 24.17
C THR A 201 -11.63 -20.79 24.43
N ASP A 202 -10.72 -21.11 23.52
CA ASP A 202 -9.76 -22.23 23.66
C ASP A 202 -8.88 -22.05 24.91
N LYS A 203 -8.51 -20.81 25.22
CA LYS A 203 -7.77 -20.43 26.44
C LYS A 203 -8.63 -20.34 27.70
N LYS A 204 -9.96 -20.54 27.57
CA LYS A 204 -10.93 -20.38 28.69
C LYS A 204 -10.81 -19.02 29.37
N ALA A 205 -10.57 -17.97 28.58
CA ALA A 205 -10.43 -16.62 29.09
C ALA A 205 -11.77 -16.13 29.71
N VAL A 206 -11.69 -15.53 30.89
CA VAL A 206 -12.86 -14.99 31.61
C VAL A 206 -12.80 -13.47 31.53
N ASN A 207 -13.83 -12.86 30.97
CA ASN A 207 -13.95 -11.40 30.78
C ASN A 207 -12.63 -10.74 30.28
N PRO A 208 -12.06 -11.22 29.13
CA PRO A 208 -10.78 -10.72 28.62
C PRO A 208 -10.92 -9.26 28.16
N ILE A 209 -9.92 -8.45 28.48
CA ILE A 209 -9.80 -7.10 27.92
C ILE A 209 -9.19 -7.22 26.52
N VAL A 210 -9.94 -6.79 25.50
CA VAL A 210 -9.50 -6.89 24.09
C VAL A 210 -9.10 -5.54 23.57
N ALA A 211 -7.83 -5.43 23.17
CA ALA A 211 -7.29 -4.24 22.54
C ALA A 211 -7.34 -4.31 21.00
N TYR A 212 -7.45 -3.15 20.36
CA TYR A 212 -7.41 -3.00 18.91
C TYR A 212 -6.17 -2.22 18.48
N LEU A 213 -5.34 -2.83 17.67
CA LEU A 213 -4.22 -2.21 16.95
C LEU A 213 -4.59 -2.14 15.49
N ASN A 214 -5.29 -1.06 15.11
CA ASN A 214 -5.91 -0.90 13.81
C ASN A 214 -4.89 -0.48 12.74
N GLY A 215 -5.28 -0.64 11.48
CA GLY A 215 -4.50 -0.19 10.33
C GLY A 215 -4.43 1.33 10.16
N GLY A 216 -3.82 1.75 9.06
CA GLY A 216 -3.66 3.16 8.72
C GLY A 216 -5.01 3.85 8.48
N PRO A 217 -5.30 4.98 9.14
CA PRO A 217 -6.61 5.63 9.08
C PRO A 217 -6.94 6.27 7.72
N THR A 218 -5.96 6.39 6.83
CA THR A 218 -6.13 6.91 5.47
C THR A 218 -6.41 5.81 4.44
N ASP A 219 -6.41 4.55 4.87
CA ASP A 219 -6.72 3.38 4.05
C ASP A 219 -8.12 2.87 4.39
N ASN A 220 -9.03 2.88 3.40
CA ASN A 220 -10.39 2.40 3.58
C ASN A 220 -10.47 0.94 4.03
N ASN A 221 -9.51 0.10 3.64
CA ASN A 221 -9.45 -1.30 4.07
C ASN A 221 -9.38 -1.42 5.60
N ALA A 222 -8.62 -0.53 6.28
CA ALA A 222 -8.55 -0.52 7.73
C ALA A 222 -9.92 -0.29 8.38
N THR A 223 -10.74 0.59 7.79
CA THR A 223 -12.13 0.82 8.22
C THR A 223 -12.99 -0.42 7.99
N LEU A 224 -12.88 -1.05 6.83
CA LEU A 224 -13.65 -2.26 6.49
C LEU A 224 -13.28 -3.45 7.39
N PHE A 225 -11.98 -3.65 7.68
CA PHE A 225 -11.53 -4.64 8.65
C PHE A 225 -12.15 -4.37 10.04
N LYS A 226 -12.08 -3.08 10.46
CA LYS A 226 -12.67 -2.69 11.76
C LYS A 226 -14.16 -2.98 11.80
N ASN A 227 -14.91 -2.65 10.79
CA ASN A 227 -16.33 -2.98 10.70
C ASN A 227 -16.57 -4.49 10.82
N GLY A 228 -15.71 -5.29 10.21
CA GLY A 228 -15.78 -6.75 10.26
C GLY A 228 -15.59 -7.31 11.67
N TYR A 229 -14.48 -6.98 12.34
CA TYR A 229 -14.27 -7.50 13.71
C TYR A 229 -15.14 -6.81 14.76
N ASP A 230 -15.57 -5.56 14.57
CA ASP A 230 -16.57 -4.92 15.43
C ASP A 230 -17.92 -5.67 15.35
N GLY A 231 -18.31 -6.13 14.16
CA GLY A 231 -19.52 -6.94 13.99
C GLY A 231 -19.52 -8.22 14.83
N VAL A 232 -18.35 -8.79 15.12
CA VAL A 232 -18.19 -9.99 15.95
C VAL A 232 -18.01 -9.65 17.44
N LEU A 233 -17.17 -8.65 17.74
CA LEU A 233 -16.69 -8.41 19.10
C LEU A 233 -17.56 -7.41 19.86
N LYS A 234 -18.21 -6.47 19.16
CA LYS A 234 -19.11 -5.50 19.82
C LYS A 234 -20.24 -6.17 20.61
N PRO A 235 -20.96 -7.18 20.09
CA PRO A 235 -21.96 -7.90 20.91
C PRO A 235 -21.40 -8.51 22.19
N LYS A 236 -20.13 -8.96 22.17
CA LYS A 236 -19.44 -9.52 23.34
C LYS A 236 -19.05 -8.45 24.36
N PHE A 237 -18.70 -7.25 23.91
CA PHE A 237 -18.52 -6.08 24.79
C PHE A 237 -19.84 -5.63 25.40
N ASP A 238 -20.87 -5.51 24.56
CA ASP A 238 -22.20 -5.05 25.01
C ASP A 238 -22.83 -6.01 26.06
N SER A 239 -22.58 -7.32 25.95
CA SER A 239 -23.04 -8.33 26.92
C SER A 239 -22.17 -8.43 28.18
N GLY A 240 -20.98 -7.79 28.20
CA GLY A 240 -20.02 -7.93 29.30
C GLY A 240 -19.25 -9.26 29.28
N GLU A 241 -19.39 -10.08 28.20
CA GLU A 241 -18.56 -11.29 27.99
C GLU A 241 -17.08 -10.93 27.86
N TYR A 242 -16.79 -9.83 27.14
CA TYR A 242 -15.47 -9.24 27.00
C TYR A 242 -15.47 -7.78 27.49
N ALA A 243 -14.32 -7.29 27.91
CA ALA A 243 -14.13 -5.87 28.19
C ALA A 243 -13.40 -5.21 27.00
N LYS A 244 -13.89 -4.03 26.56
CA LYS A 244 -13.21 -3.27 25.52
C LYS A 244 -11.97 -2.59 26.10
N GLY A 245 -10.82 -2.86 25.52
CA GLY A 245 -9.53 -2.27 25.83
C GLY A 245 -9.18 -1.05 24.96
N PRO A 246 -7.91 -0.63 24.93
CA PRO A 246 -7.42 0.43 24.05
C PRO A 246 -7.71 0.13 22.57
N ASP A 247 -8.06 1.19 21.82
CA ASP A 247 -8.43 1.14 20.42
C ASP A 247 -7.61 2.22 19.69
N GLN A 248 -6.51 1.82 19.03
CA GLN A 248 -5.54 2.74 18.44
C GLN A 248 -5.28 2.41 16.96
N ALA A 249 -5.25 3.45 16.13
CA ALA A 249 -4.83 3.33 14.73
C ALA A 249 -3.30 3.50 14.61
N VAL A 250 -2.70 2.77 13.68
CA VAL A 250 -1.28 2.86 13.35
C VAL A 250 -1.14 3.66 12.05
N PRO A 251 -0.71 4.93 12.11
CA PRO A 251 -0.55 5.74 10.91
C PRO A 251 0.38 5.05 9.89
N GLU A 252 -0.07 5.07 8.62
CA GLU A 252 0.69 4.53 7.48
C GLU A 252 1.03 3.04 7.59
N TRP A 253 0.34 2.28 8.45
CA TRP A 253 0.65 0.88 8.72
C TRP A 253 2.10 0.65 9.21
N ASP A 254 2.72 1.67 9.81
CA ASP A 254 4.13 1.65 10.20
C ASP A 254 4.39 0.69 11.37
N ASN A 255 5.09 -0.41 11.11
CA ASN A 255 5.38 -1.46 12.10
C ASN A 255 6.22 -0.95 13.28
N THR A 256 7.06 0.07 13.09
CA THR A 256 7.85 0.69 14.17
C THR A 256 6.94 1.50 15.09
N LYS A 257 6.04 2.31 14.51
CA LYS A 257 5.01 3.04 15.27
C LYS A 257 4.09 2.07 16.01
N ALA A 258 3.71 0.95 15.37
CA ALA A 258 2.89 -0.09 15.98
C ALA A 258 3.50 -0.63 17.29
N GLY A 259 4.79 -0.92 17.30
CA GLY A 259 5.50 -1.37 18.50
C GLY A 259 5.41 -0.36 19.64
N THR A 260 5.66 0.92 19.36
CA THR A 260 5.58 2.01 20.34
C THR A 260 4.14 2.19 20.86
N ILE A 261 3.15 2.21 19.95
CA ILE A 261 1.74 2.35 20.31
C ILE A 261 1.31 1.18 21.19
N PHE A 262 1.66 -0.06 20.80
CA PHE A 262 1.28 -1.24 21.56
C PHE A 262 1.95 -1.30 22.95
N GLU A 263 3.22 -0.88 23.06
CA GLU A 263 3.92 -0.77 24.35
C GLU A 263 3.19 0.20 25.30
N GLN A 264 2.69 1.33 24.79
CA GLN A 264 1.87 2.27 25.56
C GLN A 264 0.52 1.66 25.96
N MET A 265 -0.14 0.94 25.02
CA MET A 265 -1.41 0.26 25.29
C MET A 265 -1.24 -0.78 26.42
N LEU A 266 -0.18 -1.61 26.34
CA LEU A 266 0.09 -2.64 27.32
C LEU A 266 0.49 -2.04 28.69
N THR A 267 1.24 -0.94 28.70
CA THR A 267 1.60 -0.23 29.95
C THR A 267 0.35 0.34 30.63
N GLY A 268 -0.56 0.94 29.83
CA GLY A 268 -1.82 1.50 30.36
C GLY A 268 -2.85 0.43 30.74
N THR A 269 -2.72 -0.78 30.20
CA THR A 269 -3.65 -1.90 30.42
C THR A 269 -2.86 -3.20 30.56
N PRO A 270 -2.17 -3.42 31.69
CA PRO A 270 -1.25 -4.57 31.84
C PRO A 270 -1.95 -5.93 31.89
N ASN A 271 -3.26 -5.97 32.07
CA ASN A 271 -4.10 -7.17 32.11
C ASN A 271 -4.84 -7.41 30.77
N LEU A 272 -4.25 -7.02 29.64
CA LEU A 272 -4.81 -7.36 28.33
C LEU A 272 -5.02 -8.87 28.22
N GLY A 273 -6.17 -9.26 27.68
CA GLY A 273 -6.55 -10.65 27.45
C GLY A 273 -6.46 -11.07 25.97
N GLY A 274 -6.51 -10.10 25.03
CA GLY A 274 -6.44 -10.37 23.59
C GLY A 274 -6.16 -9.11 22.78
N VAL A 275 -5.64 -9.29 21.57
CA VAL A 275 -5.29 -8.20 20.64
C VAL A 275 -5.81 -8.49 19.24
N VAL A 276 -6.68 -7.63 18.72
CA VAL A 276 -6.92 -7.55 17.28
C VAL A 276 -5.82 -6.71 16.69
N ALA A 277 -4.88 -7.32 15.98
CA ALA A 277 -3.91 -6.62 15.15
C ALA A 277 -4.38 -6.70 13.69
N ALA A 278 -4.50 -5.56 13.03
CA ALA A 278 -5.15 -5.46 11.73
C ALA A 278 -4.35 -6.10 10.57
N ASN A 279 -3.07 -6.39 10.76
CA ASN A 279 -2.27 -7.25 9.87
C ASN A 279 -1.12 -7.93 10.61
N ASP A 280 -0.41 -8.83 9.94
CA ASP A 280 0.74 -9.55 10.53
C ASP A 280 1.89 -8.61 10.89
N GLY A 281 2.13 -7.54 10.14
CA GLY A 281 3.18 -6.56 10.45
C GLY A 281 2.95 -5.90 11.81
N LEU A 282 1.73 -5.45 12.06
CA LEU A 282 1.31 -4.90 13.36
C LEU A 282 1.29 -5.98 14.44
N GLY A 283 0.82 -7.20 14.10
CA GLY A 283 0.84 -8.36 14.99
C GLY A 283 2.26 -8.74 15.41
N ASN A 284 3.21 -8.76 14.47
CA ASN A 284 4.63 -9.03 14.75
C ASN A 284 5.22 -7.99 15.70
N ALA A 285 4.88 -6.71 15.51
CA ALA A 285 5.32 -5.63 16.39
C ALA A 285 4.75 -5.79 17.81
N ALA A 286 3.46 -6.12 17.94
CA ALA A 286 2.84 -6.40 19.23
C ALA A 286 3.46 -7.63 19.91
N ILE A 287 3.67 -8.72 19.17
CA ILE A 287 4.29 -9.95 19.68
C ILE A 287 5.73 -9.69 20.15
N ALA A 288 6.50 -8.84 19.47
CA ALA A 288 7.84 -8.45 19.90
C ALA A 288 7.82 -7.75 21.27
N VAL A 289 6.83 -6.90 21.53
CA VAL A 289 6.62 -6.27 22.85
C VAL A 289 6.20 -7.32 23.89
N LEU A 290 5.27 -8.21 23.53
CA LEU A 290 4.84 -9.29 24.44
C LEU A 290 5.99 -10.24 24.79
N LYS A 291 6.89 -10.55 23.86
CA LYS A 291 8.10 -11.37 24.12
C LYS A 291 9.02 -10.73 25.16
N LYS A 292 9.24 -9.42 25.11
CA LYS A 292 10.04 -8.69 26.12
C LYS A 292 9.45 -8.83 27.52
N GLN A 293 8.11 -8.90 27.60
CA GLN A 293 7.38 -9.05 28.87
C GLN A 293 7.10 -10.52 29.24
N LYS A 294 7.53 -11.48 28.41
CA LYS A 294 7.25 -12.93 28.57
C LYS A 294 5.74 -13.27 28.55
N LEU A 295 4.96 -12.49 27.81
CA LEU A 295 3.51 -12.62 27.65
C LEU A 295 3.11 -13.20 26.29
N ASN A 296 4.07 -13.43 25.38
CA ASN A 296 3.83 -14.07 24.11
C ASN A 296 3.22 -15.45 24.28
N GLY A 297 2.32 -15.84 23.39
CA GLY A 297 1.56 -17.07 23.49
C GLY A 297 0.51 -17.09 24.62
N GLN A 298 0.59 -16.19 25.60
CA GLN A 298 -0.43 -16.06 26.65
C GLN A 298 -1.60 -15.15 26.20
N ILE A 299 -1.27 -14.02 25.55
CA ILE A 299 -2.24 -13.08 25.01
C ILE A 299 -2.39 -13.38 23.51
N PRO A 300 -3.57 -13.87 23.05
CA PRO A 300 -3.81 -14.14 21.63
C PRO A 300 -3.75 -12.85 20.82
N VAL A 301 -3.03 -12.91 19.69
CA VAL A 301 -2.88 -11.81 18.71
C VAL A 301 -3.37 -12.31 17.36
N THR A 302 -4.18 -11.52 16.67
CA THR A 302 -4.60 -11.82 15.29
C THR A 302 -3.68 -11.18 14.26
N GLY A 303 -3.89 -11.48 12.99
CA GLY A 303 -3.23 -10.84 11.87
C GLY A 303 -3.97 -11.11 10.56
N GLN A 304 -3.46 -10.55 9.47
CA GLN A 304 -3.82 -10.90 8.11
C GLN A 304 -2.61 -10.70 7.19
N ASP A 305 -2.63 -11.27 6.00
CA ASP A 305 -1.64 -11.39 4.93
C ASP A 305 -0.88 -12.74 4.90
N ALA A 306 -0.93 -13.54 5.94
CA ALA A 306 -0.23 -14.83 6.04
C ALA A 306 1.27 -14.71 5.65
N THR A 307 1.93 -13.67 6.18
CA THR A 307 3.36 -13.45 5.95
C THR A 307 4.20 -14.58 6.52
N VAL A 308 5.41 -14.79 6.02
CA VAL A 308 6.33 -15.81 6.58
C VAL A 308 6.45 -15.66 8.09
N GLN A 309 6.72 -14.45 8.59
CA GLN A 309 6.83 -14.19 10.03
C GLN A 309 5.50 -14.42 10.78
N GLY A 310 4.36 -14.01 10.19
CA GLY A 310 3.03 -14.26 10.78
C GLY A 310 2.76 -15.76 10.90
N LEU A 311 3.02 -16.53 9.85
CA LEU A 311 2.87 -17.99 9.85
C LEU A 311 3.84 -18.68 10.86
N GLN A 312 5.07 -18.19 10.96
CA GLN A 312 6.03 -18.65 11.97
C GLN A 312 5.51 -18.40 13.40
N ASN A 313 4.97 -17.19 13.65
CA ASN A 313 4.35 -16.88 14.94
C ASN A 313 3.11 -17.75 15.22
N VAL A 314 2.30 -18.06 14.18
CA VAL A 314 1.16 -18.99 14.31
C VAL A 314 1.64 -20.40 14.67
N LEU A 315 2.68 -20.91 14.00
CA LEU A 315 3.28 -22.21 14.32
C LEU A 315 3.87 -22.25 15.73
N ALA A 316 4.49 -21.17 16.17
CA ALA A 316 5.04 -21.04 17.53
C ALA A 316 3.95 -20.88 18.61
N GLY A 317 2.74 -20.49 18.24
CA GLY A 317 1.65 -20.16 19.17
C GLY A 317 1.73 -18.75 19.75
N ASP A 318 2.62 -17.90 19.23
CA ASP A 318 2.74 -16.48 19.59
C ASP A 318 1.64 -15.62 18.94
N GLN A 319 1.20 -16.01 17.74
CA GLN A 319 0.05 -15.48 17.04
C GLN A 319 -1.05 -16.53 17.02
N CYS A 320 -2.28 -16.10 17.29
CA CYS A 320 -3.43 -16.98 17.32
C CYS A 320 -3.82 -17.48 15.93
N MET A 321 -3.90 -16.57 14.99
CA MET A 321 -4.30 -16.82 13.61
C MET A 321 -3.87 -15.69 12.69
N THR A 322 -3.89 -15.96 11.41
CA THR A 322 -3.81 -14.93 10.37
C THR A 322 -4.92 -15.14 9.33
N VAL A 323 -5.28 -14.10 8.59
CA VAL A 323 -6.17 -14.24 7.44
C VAL A 323 -5.33 -14.27 6.18
N TYR A 324 -5.45 -15.34 5.43
CA TYR A 324 -4.80 -15.51 4.13
C TYR A 324 -5.65 -14.89 3.02
N LYS A 325 -5.01 -14.04 2.27
CA LYS A 325 -5.47 -13.49 1.00
C LYS A 325 -4.60 -14.10 -0.10
N ALA A 326 -5.20 -14.89 -0.98
CA ALA A 326 -4.47 -15.52 -2.09
C ALA A 326 -4.11 -14.49 -3.14
N ILE A 327 -2.99 -13.76 -2.96
CA ILE A 327 -2.59 -12.62 -3.79
C ILE A 327 -2.50 -12.96 -5.27
N LYS A 328 -2.17 -14.21 -5.60
CA LYS A 328 -2.19 -14.66 -6.98
C LYS A 328 -3.57 -14.50 -7.63
N LEU A 329 -4.65 -14.81 -6.91
CA LEU A 329 -6.01 -14.66 -7.43
C LEU A 329 -6.37 -13.18 -7.64
N GLU A 330 -5.93 -12.29 -6.73
CA GLU A 330 -6.14 -10.85 -6.87
C GLU A 330 -5.38 -10.27 -8.06
N ALA A 331 -4.11 -10.65 -8.21
CA ALA A 331 -3.28 -10.23 -9.33
C ALA A 331 -3.81 -10.76 -10.67
N ASP A 332 -4.23 -12.02 -10.73
CA ASP A 332 -4.81 -12.61 -11.92
C ASP A 332 -6.13 -11.92 -12.30
N ALA A 333 -7.00 -11.64 -11.32
CA ALA A 333 -8.26 -10.93 -11.54
C ALA A 333 -8.05 -9.48 -12.01
N GLY A 334 -7.14 -8.76 -11.35
CA GLY A 334 -6.77 -7.40 -11.72
C GLY A 334 -6.14 -7.33 -13.11
N ALA A 335 -5.21 -8.25 -13.41
CA ALA A 335 -4.59 -8.32 -14.73
C ALA A 335 -5.61 -8.68 -15.82
N LYS A 336 -6.49 -9.66 -15.59
CA LYS A 336 -7.57 -10.03 -16.54
C LYS A 336 -8.43 -8.81 -16.87
N LEU A 337 -8.87 -8.08 -15.85
CA LEU A 337 -9.68 -6.89 -16.01
C LEU A 337 -8.94 -5.79 -16.78
N ALA A 338 -7.68 -5.51 -16.40
CA ALA A 338 -6.85 -4.49 -17.06
C ALA A 338 -6.59 -4.83 -18.54
N ILE A 339 -6.33 -6.10 -18.85
CA ILE A 339 -6.13 -6.59 -20.24
C ILE A 339 -7.37 -6.40 -21.08
N ALA A 340 -8.55 -6.79 -20.55
CA ALA A 340 -9.82 -6.62 -21.24
C ALA A 340 -10.08 -5.14 -21.57
N LEU A 341 -9.94 -4.25 -20.58
CA LEU A 341 -10.12 -2.81 -20.76
C LEU A 341 -9.10 -2.22 -21.75
N ALA A 342 -7.85 -2.67 -21.69
CA ALA A 342 -6.80 -2.21 -22.59
C ALA A 342 -7.02 -2.63 -24.06
N ARG A 343 -7.78 -3.71 -24.27
CA ARG A 343 -8.24 -4.16 -25.60
C ARG A 343 -9.53 -3.49 -26.06
N GLY A 344 -10.12 -2.61 -25.24
CA GLY A 344 -11.43 -2.00 -25.51
C GLY A 344 -12.62 -2.94 -25.27
N GLU A 345 -12.38 -4.04 -24.57
CA GLU A 345 -13.42 -4.99 -24.18
C GLU A 345 -14.16 -4.48 -22.91
N LYS A 346 -15.33 -5.03 -22.66
CA LYS A 346 -16.11 -4.70 -21.47
C LYS A 346 -15.47 -5.33 -20.23
N GLY A 347 -15.27 -4.54 -19.18
CA GLY A 347 -14.86 -5.04 -17.87
C GLY A 347 -15.96 -5.85 -17.20
N GLU A 348 -15.58 -6.93 -16.50
CA GLU A 348 -16.48 -7.79 -15.72
C GLU A 348 -16.24 -7.57 -14.22
N ALA A 349 -17.32 -7.59 -13.45
CA ALA A 349 -17.33 -7.53 -12.00
C ALA A 349 -18.24 -8.63 -11.45
N ASN A 350 -17.93 -9.17 -10.27
CA ASN A 350 -18.76 -10.19 -9.61
C ASN A 350 -19.56 -9.60 -8.44
N SER A 351 -19.31 -8.33 -8.10
CA SER A 351 -19.92 -7.65 -6.95
C SER A 351 -19.97 -6.14 -7.17
N THR A 352 -20.43 -5.42 -6.15
CA THR A 352 -20.30 -3.96 -6.02
C THR A 352 -19.91 -3.61 -4.58
N VAL A 353 -19.20 -2.51 -4.41
CA VAL A 353 -18.90 -1.92 -3.10
C VAL A 353 -19.46 -0.51 -3.02
N ASP A 354 -19.78 -0.07 -1.81
CA ASP A 354 -20.23 1.29 -1.57
C ASP A 354 -19.02 2.23 -1.45
N ASP A 355 -19.06 3.34 -2.18
CA ASP A 355 -18.20 4.49 -1.98
C ASP A 355 -19.02 5.57 -1.24
N PRO A 356 -18.88 5.70 0.08
CA PRO A 356 -19.67 6.63 0.86
C PRO A 356 -19.34 8.10 0.57
N GLU A 357 -18.13 8.41 0.08
CA GLU A 357 -17.75 9.79 -0.27
C GLU A 357 -18.32 10.22 -1.63
N ALA A 358 -18.47 9.29 -2.57
CA ALA A 358 -19.12 9.55 -3.83
C ALA A 358 -20.64 9.30 -3.78
N ASN A 359 -21.16 8.72 -2.70
CA ASN A 359 -22.54 8.20 -2.61
C ASN A 359 -22.90 7.32 -3.82
N ALA A 360 -22.01 6.41 -4.17
CA ALA A 360 -22.10 5.57 -5.37
C ALA A 360 -21.74 4.12 -5.08
N LYS A 361 -22.18 3.23 -5.96
CA LYS A 361 -21.72 1.83 -6.00
C LYS A 361 -20.65 1.68 -7.08
N VAL A 362 -19.53 1.08 -6.71
CA VAL A 362 -18.41 0.80 -7.61
C VAL A 362 -18.45 -0.68 -7.99
N PRO A 363 -18.48 -1.02 -9.29
CA PRO A 363 -18.31 -2.40 -9.75
C PRO A 363 -17.01 -2.99 -9.20
N ALA A 364 -17.11 -4.17 -8.58
CA ALA A 364 -15.97 -4.77 -7.88
C ALA A 364 -15.78 -6.25 -8.24
N VAL A 365 -14.51 -6.66 -8.28
CA VAL A 365 -14.14 -8.08 -8.24
C VAL A 365 -13.68 -8.35 -6.81
N LEU A 366 -14.53 -9.01 -6.04
CA LEU A 366 -14.24 -9.38 -4.66
C LEU A 366 -13.87 -10.84 -4.54
N LEU A 367 -12.77 -11.10 -3.85
CA LEU A 367 -12.18 -12.41 -3.62
C LEU A 367 -12.38 -12.85 -2.17
N GLU A 368 -12.40 -14.17 -1.98
CA GLU A 368 -12.66 -14.80 -0.69
C GLU A 368 -11.38 -14.93 0.14
N PRO A 369 -11.33 -14.35 1.35
CA PRO A 369 -10.24 -14.57 2.29
C PRO A 369 -10.45 -15.88 3.06
N LYS A 370 -9.36 -16.43 3.66
CA LYS A 370 -9.35 -17.67 4.42
C LYS A 370 -8.66 -17.50 5.78
N ALA A 371 -9.30 -17.96 6.86
CA ALA A 371 -8.66 -17.98 8.17
C ALA A 371 -7.60 -19.11 8.22
N ILE A 372 -6.44 -18.78 8.72
CA ILE A 372 -5.32 -19.70 8.93
C ILE A 372 -4.99 -19.77 10.42
N PHE A 373 -5.14 -20.96 10.95
CA PHE A 373 -4.70 -21.33 12.28
C PHE A 373 -3.53 -22.30 12.17
N LYS A 374 -2.99 -22.74 13.30
CA LYS A 374 -1.84 -23.62 13.35
C LYS A 374 -2.04 -24.91 12.56
N GLU A 375 -3.25 -25.47 12.62
CA GLU A 375 -3.61 -26.74 11.99
C GLU A 375 -3.68 -26.70 10.47
N ASN A 376 -3.85 -25.50 9.88
CA ASN A 376 -3.99 -25.37 8.42
C ASN A 376 -2.99 -24.40 7.77
N VAL A 377 -1.87 -24.12 8.43
CA VAL A 377 -0.74 -23.35 7.85
C VAL A 377 -0.27 -23.94 6.51
N ASN A 378 -0.33 -25.28 6.37
CA ASN A 378 0.05 -25.96 5.14
C ASN A 378 -0.78 -25.53 3.92
N ASP A 379 -1.99 -24.98 4.09
CA ASP A 379 -2.82 -24.50 2.96
C ASP A 379 -2.14 -23.36 2.21
N VAL A 380 -1.43 -22.49 2.93
CA VAL A 380 -0.69 -21.35 2.35
C VAL A 380 0.54 -21.82 1.58
N VAL A 381 1.21 -22.88 2.09
CA VAL A 381 2.36 -23.51 1.44
C VAL A 381 1.92 -24.29 0.20
N ALA A 382 0.84 -25.05 0.31
CA ALA A 382 0.28 -25.83 -0.80
C ALA A 382 -0.19 -24.94 -1.96
N ASP A 383 -0.66 -23.74 -1.66
CA ASP A 383 -1.03 -22.73 -2.69
C ASP A 383 0.19 -22.03 -3.32
N GLY A 384 1.39 -22.25 -2.80
CA GLY A 384 2.66 -21.70 -3.31
C GLY A 384 2.87 -20.22 -3.00
N TYR A 385 2.10 -19.65 -2.08
CA TYR A 385 2.29 -18.25 -1.65
C TYR A 385 3.55 -18.07 -0.80
N VAL A 386 3.78 -19.01 0.12
CA VAL A 386 5.00 -19.13 0.92
C VAL A 386 5.58 -20.52 0.69
N THR A 387 6.88 -20.62 0.44
CA THR A 387 7.52 -21.93 0.29
C THR A 387 7.86 -22.55 1.65
N LYS A 388 7.88 -23.88 1.70
CA LYS A 388 8.38 -24.60 2.89
C LYS A 388 9.79 -24.17 3.28
N ALA A 389 10.66 -23.92 2.30
CA ALA A 389 12.03 -23.48 2.53
C ALA A 389 12.13 -22.13 3.22
N GLU A 390 11.22 -21.19 2.89
CA GLU A 390 11.14 -19.89 3.55
C GLU A 390 10.53 -19.97 4.95
N LEU A 391 9.48 -20.77 5.09
CA LEU A 391 8.74 -20.87 6.35
C LEU A 391 9.49 -21.68 7.42
N CYS A 392 10.05 -22.82 7.03
CA CYS A 392 10.53 -23.85 7.94
C CYS A 392 12.05 -23.73 8.21
N THR A 393 12.52 -22.51 8.47
CA THR A 393 13.92 -22.21 8.74
C THR A 393 14.24 -22.29 10.25
N GLY A 394 15.48 -22.66 10.60
CA GLY A 394 15.95 -22.64 11.98
C GLY A 394 15.05 -23.46 12.94
N GLU A 395 14.61 -22.82 14.02
CA GLU A 395 13.73 -23.41 15.03
C GLU A 395 12.34 -23.81 14.49
N PHE A 396 11.89 -23.18 13.40
CA PHE A 396 10.59 -23.47 12.80
C PHE A 396 10.58 -24.79 12.01
N ALA A 397 11.73 -25.38 11.66
CA ALA A 397 11.79 -26.64 10.94
C ALA A 397 11.06 -27.78 11.70
N LYS A 398 11.26 -27.85 13.03
CA LYS A 398 10.56 -28.81 13.87
C LYS A 398 9.07 -28.51 13.95
N LEU A 399 8.69 -27.25 14.16
CA LEU A 399 7.29 -26.83 14.25
C LEU A 399 6.53 -27.12 12.95
N CYS A 400 7.16 -26.92 11.80
CA CYS A 400 6.63 -27.30 10.50
C CYS A 400 6.34 -28.79 10.40
N ALA A 401 7.33 -29.62 10.79
CA ALA A 401 7.18 -31.08 10.76
C ALA A 401 6.05 -31.55 11.68
N ASP A 402 6.01 -31.04 12.91
CA ASP A 402 5.00 -31.39 13.92
C ASP A 402 3.56 -30.99 13.47
N ASN A 403 3.42 -29.98 12.60
CA ASN A 403 2.14 -29.49 12.08
C ASN A 403 1.88 -29.87 10.61
N GLY A 404 2.63 -30.84 10.05
CA GLY A 404 2.37 -31.42 8.74
C GLY A 404 2.58 -30.48 7.55
N VAL A 405 3.42 -29.47 7.69
CA VAL A 405 3.80 -28.56 6.59
C VAL A 405 4.66 -29.34 5.58
N ARG A 406 4.20 -29.42 4.32
CA ARG A 406 4.77 -30.26 3.26
C ARG A 406 5.37 -29.47 2.12
#